data_de164ebc532adfa0942878682bd11ed2
#
_entry.id   de164ebc532adfa0942878682bd11ed2
#
_cell.length_a   1.000
_cell.length_b   1.000
_cell.length_c   1.000
_cell.angle_alpha   90.00
_cell.angle_beta   90.00
_cell.angle_gamma   90.00
#
_symmetry.space_group_name_H-M   'P 1'
#
loop_
_entity.id
_entity.type
_entity.pdbx_description
1 polymer ?
#
loop_
_entity_poly.entity_id
_entity_poly.type
_entity_poly.pdbx_seq_one_letter_code
_entity_poly.pdbx_strand_id
1 'polypeptide(L)'
;MNLAQAFKMAWKSIWGKKGRSLLTILSIFIGIAAVMTIVSVMEGMKAYTREQNAAMGSNKINVYIYSNVWDENGNNLGKDYFPDLYNYCNSLSEYIDGVTPVGWLDATVSYGTKTSANMSYQWDEEGNLIGDRPPSLYYGSDQYSNCNNLTIVKGRDLAWLDMENYNQVCVLGAQAAKVFFGSADPVGKIMQVNGYNFTVVGVYGSRLTDENANQSQIDNLIVFPYTTRRILGGQLPTEYQVTVKDSEMITEMISRIGGFLKGLIDRNLGGFDVSSNNQWQEYENEQMTVIGLVLGGIAAISLLVGGIGIMNIMLVTVTERTREIGIRRAIGAQRSSIVAQFLVEAGMLCGIGGIVGVAVGTAGSIILGKAMFQMTIYPPLWVTVAALSLSVALGILFGVYPAIKASRLQPVEALRAE
;
A
#
# COMPACT_ATOMS: atom_id res chain seq x y z
N MET A 1 26.41 41.94 -5.64
CA MET A 1 26.05 41.55 -4.25
C MET A 1 26.36 40.08 -4.08
N ASN A 2 27.09 39.72 -3.00
CA ASN A 2 27.46 38.33 -2.79
C ASN A 2 26.24 37.56 -2.22
N LEU A 3 25.97 36.33 -2.70
CA LEU A 3 24.83 35.50 -2.26
C LEU A 3 24.75 35.38 -0.73
N ALA A 4 25.88 35.27 -0.05
CA ALA A 4 25.97 35.24 1.41
C ALA A 4 25.40 36.49 2.10
N GLN A 5 25.61 37.67 1.49
CA GLN A 5 25.05 38.93 2.01
C GLN A 5 23.52 39.00 1.79
N ALA A 6 23.02 38.49 0.66
CA ALA A 6 21.59 38.40 0.39
C ALA A 6 20.91 37.51 1.42
N PHE A 7 21.52 36.35 1.75
CA PHE A 7 21.03 35.42 2.76
C PHE A 7 20.96 36.05 4.15
N LYS A 8 22.01 36.74 4.57
CA LYS A 8 22.06 37.42 5.88
C LYS A 8 20.99 38.51 6.02
N MET A 9 20.76 39.29 4.93
CA MET A 9 19.71 40.30 4.93
C MET A 9 18.30 39.70 4.94
N ALA A 10 18.07 38.63 4.19
CA ALA A 10 16.80 37.92 4.18
C ALA A 10 16.47 37.34 5.55
N TRP A 11 17.45 36.71 6.22
CA TRP A 11 17.29 36.22 7.60
C TRP A 11 16.87 37.30 8.57
N LYS A 12 17.55 38.46 8.56
CA LYS A 12 17.23 39.59 9.43
C LYS A 12 15.82 40.15 9.14
N SER A 13 15.40 40.14 7.87
CA SER A 13 14.07 40.58 7.44
C SER A 13 12.96 39.70 7.98
N ILE A 14 13.13 38.37 7.90
CA ILE A 14 12.16 37.39 8.37
C ILE A 14 11.89 37.55 9.87
N TRP A 15 12.93 37.77 10.67
CA TRP A 15 12.81 37.93 12.12
C TRP A 15 12.31 39.32 12.53
N GLY A 16 12.41 40.33 11.66
CA GLY A 16 11.94 41.69 11.92
C GLY A 16 10.43 41.85 11.97
N LYS A 17 9.66 40.98 11.25
CA LYS A 17 8.18 41.04 11.12
C LYS A 17 7.55 39.65 11.34
N LYS A 18 7.68 39.14 12.58
CA LYS A 18 7.35 37.78 12.97
C LYS A 18 5.93 37.32 12.58
N GLY A 19 4.89 38.17 12.81
CA GLY A 19 3.51 37.78 12.53
C GLY A 19 3.21 37.52 11.04
N ARG A 20 3.78 38.38 10.16
CA ARG A 20 3.59 38.24 8.72
C ARG A 20 4.35 37.06 8.16
N SER A 21 5.60 36.89 8.58
CA SER A 21 6.43 35.74 8.20
C SER A 21 5.82 34.43 8.66
N LEU A 22 5.25 34.39 9.87
CA LEU A 22 4.57 33.20 10.40
C LEU A 22 3.36 32.79 9.56
N LEU A 23 2.47 33.73 9.17
CA LEU A 23 1.31 33.44 8.33
C LEU A 23 1.72 32.89 6.96
N THR A 24 2.79 33.45 6.39
CA THR A 24 3.33 32.96 5.10
C THR A 24 3.86 31.54 5.21
N ILE A 25 4.68 31.29 6.22
CA ILE A 25 5.24 29.96 6.50
C ILE A 25 4.11 28.98 6.78
N LEU A 26 3.07 29.38 7.53
CA LEU A 26 1.90 28.55 7.87
C LEU A 26 1.19 28.04 6.60
N SER A 27 0.92 28.93 5.66
CA SER A 27 0.20 28.59 4.42
C SER A 27 0.98 27.57 3.57
N ILE A 28 2.31 27.70 3.51
CA ILE A 28 3.17 26.80 2.74
C ILE A 28 3.33 25.47 3.44
N PHE A 29 3.60 25.48 4.75
CA PHE A 29 3.84 24.21 5.45
C PHE A 29 2.59 23.33 5.46
N ILE A 30 1.37 23.88 5.58
CA ILE A 30 0.13 23.12 5.49
C ILE A 30 0.02 22.42 4.14
N GLY A 31 0.26 23.15 3.04
CA GLY A 31 0.20 22.58 1.70
C GLY A 31 1.26 21.49 1.48
N ILE A 32 2.50 21.74 1.87
CA ILE A 32 3.60 20.76 1.75
C ILE A 32 3.37 19.55 2.67
N ALA A 33 2.92 19.75 3.91
CA ALA A 33 2.61 18.66 4.84
C ALA A 33 1.50 17.78 4.30
N ALA A 34 0.44 18.36 3.71
CA ALA A 34 -0.64 17.59 3.11
C ALA A 34 -0.16 16.74 1.93
N VAL A 35 0.57 17.33 0.96
CA VAL A 35 1.15 16.58 -0.17
C VAL A 35 2.06 15.47 0.32
N MET A 36 2.95 15.80 1.26
CA MET A 36 3.91 14.85 1.83
C MET A 36 3.22 13.66 2.48
N THR A 37 2.22 13.92 3.32
CA THR A 37 1.45 12.87 4.00
C THR A 37 0.71 11.98 3.01
N ILE A 38 -0.03 12.57 2.06
CA ILE A 38 -0.82 11.81 1.08
C ILE A 38 0.07 10.91 0.23
N VAL A 39 1.12 11.48 -0.38
CA VAL A 39 2.01 10.72 -1.27
C VAL A 39 2.76 9.64 -0.49
N SER A 40 3.21 9.94 0.72
CA SER A 40 3.93 8.96 1.55
C SER A 40 3.05 7.78 1.96
N VAL A 41 1.80 8.03 2.36
CA VAL A 41 0.86 6.97 2.72
C VAL A 41 0.54 6.09 1.50
N MET A 42 0.32 6.71 0.33
CA MET A 42 0.05 5.96 -0.90
C MET A 42 1.22 5.08 -1.33
N GLU A 43 2.44 5.62 -1.34
CA GLU A 43 3.64 4.86 -1.70
C GLU A 43 3.94 3.76 -0.67
N GLY A 44 3.71 4.04 0.62
CA GLY A 44 3.85 3.05 1.67
C GLY A 44 2.86 1.89 1.50
N MET A 45 1.60 2.17 1.18
CA MET A 45 0.60 1.14 0.87
C MET A 45 0.98 0.30 -0.34
N LYS A 46 1.40 0.93 -1.45
CA LYS A 46 1.86 0.20 -2.64
C LYS A 46 3.04 -0.72 -2.32
N ALA A 47 4.00 -0.25 -1.53
CA ALA A 47 5.15 -1.06 -1.12
C ALA A 47 4.73 -2.27 -0.28
N TYR A 48 3.82 -2.07 0.68
CA TYR A 48 3.27 -3.13 1.51
C TYR A 48 2.50 -4.17 0.71
N THR A 49 1.60 -3.75 -0.18
CA THR A 49 0.85 -4.66 -1.04
C THR A 49 1.79 -5.47 -1.96
N ARG A 50 2.84 -4.83 -2.49
CA ARG A 50 3.86 -5.54 -3.28
C ARG A 50 4.60 -6.60 -2.48
N GLU A 51 5.00 -6.30 -1.25
CA GLU A 51 5.69 -7.26 -0.38
C GLU A 51 4.78 -8.45 -0.05
N GLN A 52 3.54 -8.22 0.31
CA GLN A 52 2.53 -9.25 0.57
C GLN A 52 2.32 -10.15 -0.66
N ASN A 53 2.15 -9.54 -1.83
CA ASN A 53 1.92 -10.28 -3.06
C ASN A 53 3.17 -11.04 -3.52
N ALA A 54 4.37 -10.48 -3.33
CA ALA A 54 5.61 -11.18 -3.61
C ALA A 54 5.80 -12.41 -2.69
N ALA A 55 5.43 -12.29 -1.41
CA ALA A 55 5.48 -13.41 -0.47
C ALA A 55 4.50 -14.53 -0.84
N MET A 56 3.33 -14.18 -1.42
CA MET A 56 2.34 -15.16 -1.88
C MET A 56 2.62 -15.74 -3.27
N GLY A 57 3.59 -15.18 -4.02
CA GLY A 57 3.89 -15.51 -5.41
C GLY A 57 3.15 -14.60 -6.41
N SER A 58 3.89 -14.03 -7.36
CA SER A 58 3.38 -13.03 -8.32
C SER A 58 2.85 -13.63 -9.63
N ASN A 59 3.16 -14.89 -9.91
CA ASN A 59 2.89 -15.57 -11.17
C ASN A 59 1.59 -16.39 -11.13
N LYS A 60 0.51 -15.79 -10.62
CA LYS A 60 -0.79 -16.44 -10.39
C LYS A 60 -1.83 -16.00 -11.40
N ILE A 61 -2.61 -16.99 -11.86
CA ILE A 61 -3.80 -16.82 -12.66
C ILE A 61 -4.99 -17.22 -11.79
N ASN A 62 -5.96 -16.33 -11.67
CA ASN A 62 -7.21 -16.59 -10.98
C ASN A 62 -8.24 -17.03 -12.02
N VAL A 63 -8.86 -18.17 -11.77
CA VAL A 63 -9.93 -18.73 -12.59
C VAL A 63 -11.19 -18.70 -11.74
N TYR A 64 -12.16 -17.92 -12.18
CA TYR A 64 -13.48 -17.85 -11.56
C TYR A 64 -14.51 -18.54 -12.43
N ILE A 65 -15.23 -19.53 -11.89
CA ILE A 65 -16.29 -20.24 -12.61
C ILE A 65 -17.59 -20.05 -11.83
N TYR A 66 -18.57 -19.42 -12.45
CA TYR A 66 -19.88 -19.23 -11.85
C TYR A 66 -20.94 -20.09 -12.53
N SER A 67 -21.90 -20.57 -11.74
CA SER A 67 -23.04 -21.33 -12.22
C SER A 67 -24.30 -20.45 -12.16
N ASN A 68 -25.17 -20.62 -13.14
CA ASN A 68 -26.51 -20.01 -13.18
C ASN A 68 -27.58 -20.94 -12.57
N VAL A 69 -27.17 -22.12 -12.08
CA VAL A 69 -28.08 -23.12 -11.55
C VAL A 69 -27.99 -23.13 -10.03
N TRP A 70 -29.07 -22.73 -9.38
CA TRP A 70 -29.19 -22.61 -7.93
C TRP A 70 -30.43 -23.37 -7.46
N ASP A 71 -30.35 -23.96 -6.28
CA ASP A 71 -31.54 -24.53 -5.62
C ASP A 71 -32.40 -23.45 -4.95
N GLU A 72 -33.58 -23.86 -4.43
CA GLU A 72 -34.50 -22.96 -3.70
C GLU A 72 -33.89 -22.38 -2.41
N ASN A 73 -32.80 -22.98 -1.89
CA ASN A 73 -32.09 -22.55 -0.69
C ASN A 73 -30.86 -21.68 -1.01
N GLY A 74 -30.62 -21.36 -2.29
CA GLY A 74 -29.47 -20.56 -2.72
C GLY A 74 -28.14 -21.34 -2.77
N ASN A 75 -28.19 -22.69 -2.83
CA ASN A 75 -26.99 -23.48 -3.04
C ASN A 75 -26.69 -23.62 -4.53
N ASN A 76 -25.43 -23.53 -4.87
CA ASN A 76 -24.95 -23.76 -6.23
C ASN A 76 -25.04 -25.25 -6.58
N LEU A 77 -25.91 -25.59 -7.55
CA LEU A 77 -26.07 -26.94 -8.09
C LEU A 77 -25.14 -27.23 -9.27
N GLY A 78 -24.19 -26.37 -9.55
CA GLY A 78 -23.21 -26.53 -10.62
C GLY A 78 -22.32 -27.76 -10.44
N LYS A 79 -21.64 -28.12 -11.52
CA LYS A 79 -20.65 -29.19 -11.53
C LYS A 79 -19.38 -28.74 -10.78
N ASP A 80 -18.70 -29.68 -10.12
CA ASP A 80 -17.34 -29.49 -9.64
C ASP A 80 -16.37 -29.55 -10.84
N TYR A 81 -15.84 -28.40 -11.23
CA TYR A 81 -14.92 -28.30 -12.36
C TYR A 81 -13.45 -28.49 -11.99
N PHE A 82 -13.13 -28.65 -10.70
CA PHE A 82 -11.75 -28.80 -10.27
C PHE A 82 -11.03 -30.00 -10.88
N PRO A 83 -11.63 -31.21 -10.94
CA PRO A 83 -10.95 -32.37 -11.53
C PRO A 83 -10.59 -32.18 -13.00
N ASP A 84 -11.49 -31.55 -13.77
CA ASP A 84 -11.24 -31.28 -15.19
C ASP A 84 -10.12 -30.24 -15.36
N LEU A 85 -10.16 -29.16 -14.58
CA LEU A 85 -9.14 -28.12 -14.60
C LEU A 85 -7.77 -28.65 -14.12
N TYR A 86 -7.76 -29.47 -13.06
CA TYR A 86 -6.56 -30.11 -12.54
C TYR A 86 -5.86 -30.97 -13.59
N ASN A 87 -6.63 -31.85 -14.26
CA ASN A 87 -6.09 -32.69 -15.33
C ASN A 87 -5.54 -31.88 -16.49
N TYR A 88 -6.25 -30.81 -16.89
CA TYR A 88 -5.79 -29.93 -17.94
C TYR A 88 -4.52 -29.18 -17.55
N CYS A 89 -4.44 -28.61 -16.36
CA CYS A 89 -3.25 -27.94 -15.87
C CYS A 89 -2.04 -28.89 -15.75
N ASN A 90 -2.25 -30.13 -15.31
CA ASN A 90 -1.20 -31.14 -15.26
C ASN A 90 -0.71 -31.54 -16.66
N SER A 91 -1.55 -31.51 -17.68
CA SER A 91 -1.11 -31.73 -19.07
C SER A 91 -0.19 -30.60 -19.57
N LEU A 92 -0.23 -29.44 -18.92
CA LEU A 92 0.62 -28.27 -19.19
C LEU A 92 1.73 -28.09 -18.13
N SER A 93 2.15 -29.18 -17.50
CA SER A 93 3.15 -29.17 -16.41
C SER A 93 4.51 -28.59 -16.80
N GLU A 94 4.79 -28.39 -18.07
CA GLU A 94 5.96 -27.65 -18.56
C GLU A 94 5.86 -26.15 -18.17
N TYR A 95 4.67 -25.57 -18.19
CA TYR A 95 4.40 -24.14 -17.98
C TYR A 95 3.73 -23.86 -16.64
N ILE A 96 2.92 -24.79 -16.13
CA ILE A 96 2.14 -24.65 -14.90
C ILE A 96 2.84 -25.39 -13.77
N ASP A 97 3.00 -24.71 -12.63
CA ASP A 97 3.58 -25.26 -11.41
C ASP A 97 2.54 -25.91 -10.49
N GLY A 98 1.32 -25.41 -10.54
CA GLY A 98 0.23 -25.99 -9.76
C GLY A 98 -1.12 -25.34 -9.99
N VAL A 99 -2.17 -26.06 -9.53
CA VAL A 99 -3.55 -25.58 -9.50
C VAL A 99 -4.23 -26.02 -8.19
N THR A 100 -4.94 -25.09 -7.55
CA THR A 100 -5.66 -25.36 -6.31
C THR A 100 -6.98 -24.60 -6.29
N PRO A 101 -8.03 -25.19 -5.67
CA PRO A 101 -9.25 -24.44 -5.38
C PRO A 101 -8.92 -23.34 -4.37
N VAL A 102 -9.55 -22.19 -4.51
CA VAL A 102 -9.54 -21.10 -3.53
C VAL A 102 -10.85 -21.16 -2.77
N GLY A 103 -10.78 -21.39 -1.49
CA GLY A 103 -11.96 -21.43 -0.64
C GLY A 103 -11.55 -21.26 0.81
N TRP A 104 -12.34 -20.50 1.55
CA TRP A 104 -12.20 -20.33 2.98
C TRP A 104 -13.30 -21.09 3.72
N LEU A 105 -13.00 -21.49 4.92
CA LEU A 105 -13.90 -22.25 5.80
C LEU A 105 -14.17 -21.42 7.05
N ASP A 106 -15.43 -21.20 7.36
CA ASP A 106 -15.84 -20.66 8.66
C ASP A 106 -16.12 -21.83 9.62
N ALA A 107 -15.12 -22.14 10.43
CA ALA A 107 -15.19 -23.25 11.38
C ALA A 107 -14.38 -22.94 12.64
N THR A 108 -14.81 -23.53 13.74
CA THR A 108 -14.06 -23.49 15.00
C THR A 108 -13.04 -24.61 15.05
N VAL A 109 -11.78 -24.24 15.28
CA VAL A 109 -10.67 -25.18 15.46
C VAL A 109 -10.27 -25.23 16.91
N SER A 110 -10.06 -26.45 17.45
CA SER A 110 -9.61 -26.64 18.82
C SER A 110 -8.54 -27.73 18.96
N TYR A 111 -7.64 -27.53 19.93
CA TYR A 111 -6.64 -28.49 20.35
C TYR A 111 -6.41 -28.36 21.86
N GLY A 112 -6.67 -29.41 22.60
CA GLY A 112 -6.62 -29.39 24.07
C GLY A 112 -7.60 -28.35 24.63
N THR A 113 -7.08 -27.38 25.37
CA THR A 113 -7.87 -26.30 25.98
C THR A 113 -7.94 -25.05 25.08
N LYS A 114 -7.20 -25.00 23.99
CA LYS A 114 -7.18 -23.86 23.06
C LYS A 114 -8.26 -24.05 22.01
N THR A 115 -9.04 -22.97 21.76
CA THR A 115 -10.05 -22.95 20.70
C THR A 115 -10.03 -21.59 20.00
N SER A 116 -10.16 -21.61 18.67
CA SER A 116 -10.20 -20.38 17.87
C SER A 116 -11.38 -19.48 18.22
N ALA A 117 -12.48 -20.03 18.74
CA ALA A 117 -13.66 -19.26 19.17
C ALA A 117 -13.38 -18.32 20.35
N ASN A 118 -12.41 -18.64 21.19
CA ASN A 118 -12.05 -17.83 22.36
C ASN A 118 -10.78 -16.99 22.14
N MET A 119 -10.21 -17.03 20.94
CA MET A 119 -9.06 -16.21 20.61
C MET A 119 -9.50 -14.77 20.44
N SER A 120 -8.80 -13.86 21.09
CA SER A 120 -8.98 -12.43 20.96
C SER A 120 -7.63 -11.76 20.81
N TYR A 121 -7.60 -10.73 20.01
CA TYR A 121 -6.38 -9.95 19.79
C TYR A 121 -6.69 -8.46 19.86
N GLN A 122 -5.70 -7.71 20.26
CA GLN A 122 -5.72 -6.27 20.30
C GLN A 122 -4.38 -5.74 19.77
N TRP A 123 -4.38 -4.51 19.35
CA TRP A 123 -3.14 -3.84 18.97
C TRP A 123 -2.76 -2.86 20.09
N ASP A 124 -1.49 -2.89 20.50
CA ASP A 124 -0.99 -1.91 21.46
C ASP A 124 -0.79 -0.53 20.81
N GLU A 125 -0.43 0.47 21.62
CA GLU A 125 -0.16 1.83 21.15
C GLU A 125 1.07 1.90 20.20
N GLU A 126 1.92 0.89 20.23
CA GLU A 126 3.13 0.76 19.40
C GLU A 126 2.84 0.01 18.09
N GLY A 127 1.62 -0.54 17.92
CA GLY A 127 1.20 -1.30 16.74
C GLY A 127 1.63 -2.76 16.75
N ASN A 128 1.92 -3.34 17.92
CA ASN A 128 2.19 -4.77 18.05
C ASN A 128 0.91 -5.54 18.37
N LEU A 129 0.83 -6.77 17.87
CA LEU A 129 -0.28 -7.67 18.14
C LEU A 129 -0.15 -8.26 19.56
N ILE A 130 -1.15 -7.97 20.42
CA ILE A 130 -1.30 -8.59 21.73
C ILE A 130 -2.40 -9.64 21.67
N GLY A 131 -2.10 -10.87 22.12
CA GLY A 131 -3.02 -11.99 22.09
C GLY A 131 -2.87 -12.88 20.86
N ASP A 132 -3.74 -13.87 20.75
CA ASP A 132 -3.74 -14.83 19.65
C ASP A 132 -4.89 -14.52 18.69
N ARG A 133 -4.57 -14.37 17.41
CA ARG A 133 -5.57 -14.23 16.34
C ARG A 133 -6.00 -15.60 15.85
N PRO A 134 -7.31 -15.82 15.61
CA PRO A 134 -7.77 -17.09 15.03
C PRO A 134 -7.14 -17.30 13.65
N PRO A 135 -6.74 -18.55 13.32
CA PRO A 135 -6.16 -18.83 12.01
C PRO A 135 -7.20 -18.74 10.91
N SER A 136 -6.76 -18.36 9.72
CA SER A 136 -7.56 -18.49 8.51
C SER A 136 -7.58 -19.95 8.06
N LEU A 137 -8.76 -20.44 7.74
CA LEU A 137 -8.97 -21.83 7.34
C LEU A 137 -9.23 -21.89 5.84
N TYR A 138 -8.45 -22.69 5.12
CA TYR A 138 -8.52 -22.79 3.66
C TYR A 138 -8.73 -24.22 3.19
N TYR A 139 -9.45 -24.35 2.09
CA TYR A 139 -9.44 -25.57 1.29
C TYR A 139 -8.32 -25.51 0.26
N GLY A 140 -7.65 -26.65 0.05
CA GLY A 140 -6.57 -26.74 -0.93
C GLY A 140 -6.50 -28.11 -1.60
N SER A 141 -5.71 -28.16 -2.67
CA SER A 141 -5.26 -29.40 -3.29
C SER A 141 -3.87 -29.81 -2.79
N ASP A 142 -3.35 -30.91 -3.29
CA ASP A 142 -1.96 -31.34 -3.12
C ASP A 142 -0.92 -30.36 -3.69
N GLN A 143 -1.36 -29.43 -4.54
CA GLN A 143 -0.52 -28.39 -5.14
C GLN A 143 -0.72 -27.01 -4.47
N TYR A 144 -1.38 -26.99 -3.30
CA TYR A 144 -1.64 -25.75 -2.57
C TYR A 144 -0.35 -25.01 -2.18
N SER A 145 0.66 -25.77 -1.75
CA SER A 145 1.96 -25.21 -1.37
C SER A 145 2.66 -24.52 -2.55
N ASN A 146 2.67 -25.17 -3.72
CA ASN A 146 3.26 -24.60 -4.94
C ASN A 146 2.52 -23.31 -5.33
N CYS A 147 1.18 -23.34 -5.29
CA CYS A 147 0.36 -22.18 -5.62
C CYS A 147 0.54 -21.01 -4.64
N ASN A 148 0.97 -21.25 -3.41
CA ASN A 148 1.06 -20.24 -2.37
C ASN A 148 2.48 -19.97 -1.85
N ASN A 149 3.49 -20.41 -2.60
CA ASN A 149 4.89 -20.24 -2.25
C ASN A 149 5.20 -20.70 -0.80
N LEU A 150 4.66 -21.87 -0.44
CA LEU A 150 4.83 -22.48 0.87
C LEU A 150 5.79 -23.65 0.77
N THR A 151 6.63 -23.82 1.78
CA THR A 151 7.56 -24.95 1.90
C THR A 151 7.21 -25.77 3.14
N ILE A 152 7.26 -27.10 3.03
CA ILE A 152 7.07 -27.97 4.19
C ILE A 152 8.36 -27.98 5.03
N VAL A 153 8.23 -27.67 6.31
CA VAL A 153 9.33 -27.73 7.29
C VAL A 153 9.28 -29.00 8.12
N LYS A 154 8.07 -29.51 8.40
CA LYS A 154 7.85 -30.76 9.14
C LYS A 154 6.73 -31.56 8.51
N GLY A 155 6.88 -32.89 8.54
CA GLY A 155 5.87 -33.80 8.03
C GLY A 155 5.78 -33.82 6.50
N ARG A 156 4.57 -33.87 5.97
CA ARG A 156 4.28 -33.87 4.53
C ARG A 156 3.18 -32.87 4.17
N ASP A 157 3.11 -32.51 2.92
CA ASP A 157 1.98 -31.74 2.36
C ASP A 157 0.73 -32.59 2.18
N LEU A 158 -0.37 -31.96 1.77
CA LEU A 158 -1.53 -32.66 1.25
C LEU A 158 -1.10 -33.51 0.05
N ALA A 159 -1.69 -34.68 -0.08
CA ALA A 159 -1.46 -35.55 -1.21
C ALA A 159 -2.78 -35.74 -2.00
N TRP A 160 -2.70 -36.03 -3.29
CA TRP A 160 -3.89 -36.33 -4.09
C TRP A 160 -4.76 -37.42 -3.46
N LEU A 161 -4.13 -38.46 -2.87
CA LEU A 161 -4.81 -39.54 -2.14
C LEU A 161 -5.63 -39.01 -0.94
N ASP A 162 -5.27 -37.92 -0.32
CA ASP A 162 -6.05 -37.35 0.78
C ASP A 162 -7.39 -36.77 0.28
N MET A 163 -7.41 -36.27 -0.96
CA MET A 163 -8.63 -35.80 -1.60
C MET A 163 -9.46 -36.94 -2.14
N GLU A 164 -8.85 -37.93 -2.78
CA GLU A 164 -9.51 -39.08 -3.36
C GLU A 164 -10.20 -39.97 -2.27
N ASN A 165 -9.51 -40.19 -1.14
CA ASN A 165 -10.01 -40.97 -0.01
C ASN A 165 -10.79 -40.15 1.00
N TYR A 166 -10.99 -38.84 0.80
CA TYR A 166 -11.66 -37.96 1.76
C TYR A 166 -10.99 -37.97 3.15
N ASN A 167 -9.67 -38.09 3.22
CA ASN A 167 -8.94 -38.16 4.47
C ASN A 167 -9.13 -36.87 5.28
N GLN A 168 -9.40 -37.04 6.58
CA GLN A 168 -9.50 -35.95 7.53
C GLN A 168 -8.11 -35.59 8.03
N VAL A 169 -7.38 -34.86 7.20
CA VAL A 169 -6.02 -34.37 7.47
C VAL A 169 -5.94 -32.86 7.30
N CYS A 170 -4.95 -32.23 7.92
CA CYS A 170 -4.67 -30.80 7.74
C CYS A 170 -3.18 -30.50 7.78
N VAL A 171 -2.79 -29.39 7.17
CA VAL A 171 -1.44 -28.83 7.24
C VAL A 171 -1.53 -27.46 7.88
N LEU A 172 -0.65 -27.18 8.84
CA LEU A 172 -0.64 -25.93 9.60
C LEU A 172 0.39 -24.96 9.02
N GLY A 173 0.06 -23.69 8.99
CA GLY A 173 1.06 -22.63 8.80
C GLY A 173 1.92 -22.45 10.06
N ALA A 174 3.09 -21.85 9.90
CA ALA A 174 4.06 -21.66 10.99
C ALA A 174 3.45 -20.99 12.23
N GLN A 175 2.67 -19.93 12.02
CA GLN A 175 2.05 -19.18 13.12
C GLN A 175 0.91 -19.99 13.77
N ALA A 176 0.06 -20.66 13.00
CA ALA A 176 -0.98 -21.51 13.55
C ALA A 176 -0.40 -22.66 14.40
N ALA A 177 0.69 -23.29 13.94
CA ALA A 177 1.41 -24.31 14.71
C ALA A 177 1.93 -23.75 16.04
N LYS A 178 2.52 -22.54 16.03
CA LYS A 178 3.01 -21.87 17.24
C LYS A 178 1.87 -21.53 18.21
N VAL A 179 0.75 -21.03 17.68
CA VAL A 179 -0.42 -20.65 18.50
C VAL A 179 -1.01 -21.87 19.22
N PHE A 180 -1.29 -22.99 18.53
CA PHE A 180 -1.94 -24.14 19.12
C PHE A 180 -0.99 -25.05 19.90
N PHE A 181 0.22 -25.27 19.41
CA PHE A 181 1.15 -26.28 19.94
C PHE A 181 2.35 -25.68 20.69
N GLY A 182 2.62 -24.38 20.55
CA GLY A 182 3.81 -23.75 21.15
C GLY A 182 5.10 -24.34 20.58
N SER A 183 5.90 -24.98 21.45
CA SER A 183 7.15 -25.68 21.06
C SER A 183 6.96 -27.16 20.77
N ALA A 184 5.75 -27.74 21.04
CA ALA A 184 5.50 -29.16 20.80
C ALA A 184 5.37 -29.48 19.32
N ASP A 185 5.73 -30.69 18.91
CA ASP A 185 5.56 -31.16 17.55
C ASP A 185 4.09 -31.43 17.22
N PRO A 186 3.49 -30.71 16.25
CA PRO A 186 2.10 -30.91 15.90
C PRO A 186 1.85 -32.09 14.97
N VAL A 187 2.87 -32.62 14.27
CA VAL A 187 2.68 -33.70 13.30
C VAL A 187 2.20 -35.01 13.99
N GLY A 188 1.17 -35.60 13.42
CA GLY A 188 0.50 -36.80 13.97
C GLY A 188 -0.49 -36.50 15.10
N LYS A 189 -0.64 -35.24 15.54
CA LYS A 189 -1.65 -34.86 16.54
C LYS A 189 -3.01 -34.64 15.90
N ILE A 190 -4.06 -34.84 16.70
CA ILE A 190 -5.45 -34.68 16.26
C ILE A 190 -5.98 -33.34 16.75
N MET A 191 -6.45 -32.51 15.82
CA MET A 191 -7.22 -31.30 16.10
C MET A 191 -8.69 -31.51 15.80
N GLN A 192 -9.56 -30.81 16.49
CA GLN A 192 -10.99 -30.84 16.19
C GLN A 192 -11.38 -29.57 15.37
N VAL A 193 -12.17 -29.82 14.33
CA VAL A 193 -12.73 -28.78 13.47
C VAL A 193 -14.23 -28.98 13.41
N ASN A 194 -15.01 -28.07 13.97
CA ASN A 194 -16.47 -28.23 14.17
C ASN A 194 -16.87 -29.59 14.74
N GLY A 195 -16.05 -30.15 15.66
CA GLY A 195 -16.30 -31.47 16.30
C GLY A 195 -15.76 -32.66 15.51
N TYR A 196 -15.28 -32.50 14.27
CA TYR A 196 -14.64 -33.58 13.52
C TYR A 196 -13.14 -33.64 13.82
N ASN A 197 -12.57 -34.84 13.85
CA ASN A 197 -11.16 -35.05 14.12
C ASN A 197 -10.32 -34.96 12.84
N PHE A 198 -9.32 -34.08 12.83
CA PHE A 198 -8.37 -33.93 11.75
C PHE A 198 -6.96 -34.23 12.23
N THR A 199 -6.22 -35.04 11.51
CA THR A 199 -4.82 -35.33 11.82
C THR A 199 -3.91 -34.30 11.16
N VAL A 200 -3.04 -33.71 11.94
CA VAL A 200 -2.01 -32.81 11.41
C VAL A 200 -0.94 -33.64 10.71
N VAL A 201 -0.78 -33.46 9.40
CA VAL A 201 0.18 -34.23 8.59
C VAL A 201 1.46 -33.43 8.27
N GLY A 202 1.42 -32.11 8.39
CA GLY A 202 2.59 -31.30 8.14
C GLY A 202 2.48 -29.86 8.66
N VAL A 203 3.60 -29.15 8.55
CA VAL A 203 3.73 -27.75 8.94
C VAL A 203 4.48 -27.01 7.83
N TYR A 204 3.89 -25.92 7.36
CA TYR A 204 4.53 -24.97 6.45
C TYR A 204 5.50 -24.06 7.19
N GLY A 205 6.60 -23.72 6.53
CA GLY A 205 7.54 -22.70 6.99
C GLY A 205 6.96 -21.28 6.88
N SER A 206 7.60 -20.35 7.59
CA SER A 206 7.25 -18.93 7.45
C SER A 206 7.73 -18.39 6.10
N ARG A 207 6.88 -17.62 5.44
CA ARG A 207 7.19 -16.90 4.18
C ARG A 207 7.82 -15.55 4.42
N LEU A 208 7.76 -15.04 5.63
CA LEU A 208 8.27 -13.74 6.04
C LEU A 208 9.36 -13.89 7.09
N THR A 209 10.17 -12.85 7.24
CA THR A 209 11.11 -12.73 8.36
C THR A 209 10.35 -12.62 9.69
N ASP A 210 10.96 -13.07 10.80
CA ASP A 210 10.31 -13.13 12.11
C ASP A 210 9.69 -11.78 12.57
N GLU A 211 10.28 -10.67 12.17
CA GLU A 211 9.78 -9.31 12.50
C GLU A 211 8.43 -9.00 11.81
N ASN A 212 8.24 -9.46 10.58
CA ASN A 212 7.03 -9.19 9.79
C ASN A 212 5.98 -10.31 9.91
N ALA A 213 6.39 -11.54 10.25
CA ALA A 213 5.51 -12.71 10.30
C ALA A 213 4.37 -12.55 11.32
N ASN A 214 4.64 -11.94 12.47
CA ASN A 214 3.64 -11.71 13.51
C ASN A 214 2.59 -10.64 13.14
N GLN A 215 2.95 -9.67 12.31
CA GLN A 215 2.08 -8.57 11.91
C GLN A 215 1.21 -8.93 10.69
N SER A 216 1.78 -9.58 9.69
CA SER A 216 1.09 -9.85 8.42
C SER A 216 0.04 -10.94 8.47
N GLN A 217 0.09 -11.83 9.45
CA GLN A 217 -0.81 -12.99 9.60
C GLN A 217 -0.82 -13.97 8.41
N ILE A 218 0.09 -13.79 7.45
CA ILE A 218 0.14 -14.56 6.20
C ILE A 218 0.39 -16.07 6.44
N ASP A 219 1.07 -16.38 7.55
CA ASP A 219 1.40 -17.75 7.94
C ASP A 219 0.48 -18.30 9.06
N ASN A 220 -0.56 -17.54 9.46
CA ASN A 220 -1.56 -17.99 10.42
C ASN A 220 -2.73 -18.65 9.68
N LEU A 221 -2.48 -19.81 9.12
CA LEU A 221 -3.44 -20.54 8.29
C LEU A 221 -3.46 -22.03 8.61
N ILE A 222 -4.57 -22.69 8.27
CA ILE A 222 -4.71 -24.15 8.30
C ILE A 222 -5.35 -24.57 6.98
N VAL A 223 -4.74 -25.53 6.30
CA VAL A 223 -5.18 -25.99 4.99
C VAL A 223 -5.74 -27.41 5.09
N PHE A 224 -6.93 -27.61 4.54
CA PHE A 224 -7.64 -28.87 4.48
C PHE A 224 -7.80 -29.36 3.04
N PRO A 225 -7.84 -30.67 2.77
CA PRO A 225 -8.24 -31.16 1.46
C PRO A 225 -9.61 -30.58 1.06
N TYR A 226 -9.73 -30.04 -0.14
CA TYR A 226 -10.98 -29.37 -0.58
C TYR A 226 -12.21 -30.29 -0.54
N THR A 227 -11.99 -31.61 -0.60
CA THR A 227 -13.05 -32.60 -0.53
C THR A 227 -13.69 -32.72 0.85
N THR A 228 -13.00 -32.28 1.92
CA THR A 228 -13.51 -32.26 3.30
C THR A 228 -14.64 -31.23 3.49
N ARG A 229 -14.87 -30.32 2.52
CA ARG A 229 -16.03 -29.44 2.49
C ARG A 229 -17.37 -30.17 2.66
N ARG A 230 -17.44 -31.43 2.22
CA ARG A 230 -18.66 -32.26 2.34
C ARG A 230 -19.06 -32.52 3.79
N ILE A 231 -18.10 -32.58 4.71
CA ILE A 231 -18.36 -32.81 6.13
C ILE A 231 -18.33 -31.54 6.96
N LEU A 232 -17.56 -30.54 6.54
CA LEU A 232 -17.42 -29.26 7.25
C LEU A 232 -18.46 -28.21 6.81
N GLY A 233 -19.26 -28.48 5.77
CA GLY A 233 -20.27 -27.56 5.28
C GLY A 233 -19.68 -26.47 4.41
N GLY A 234 -19.31 -26.78 3.18
CA GLY A 234 -18.81 -25.80 2.21
C GLY A 234 -19.51 -25.93 0.87
N GLN A 235 -19.60 -24.83 0.14
CA GLN A 235 -20.09 -24.81 -1.23
C GLN A 235 -19.04 -25.38 -2.21
N LEU A 236 -19.47 -25.68 -3.42
CA LEU A 236 -18.54 -26.00 -4.52
C LEU A 236 -17.57 -24.84 -4.73
N PRO A 237 -16.29 -25.11 -4.93
CA PRO A 237 -15.34 -24.05 -5.25
C PRO A 237 -15.74 -23.39 -6.58
N THR A 238 -15.79 -22.08 -6.57
CA THR A 238 -16.02 -21.24 -7.75
C THR A 238 -14.76 -20.54 -8.19
N GLU A 239 -13.75 -20.51 -7.33
CA GLU A 239 -12.47 -19.88 -7.59
C GLU A 239 -11.35 -20.92 -7.56
N TYR A 240 -10.44 -20.79 -8.50
CA TYR A 240 -9.26 -21.65 -8.61
C TYR A 240 -8.05 -20.77 -8.88
N GLN A 241 -6.94 -21.14 -8.29
CA GLN A 241 -5.66 -20.48 -8.48
C GLN A 241 -4.73 -21.40 -9.26
N VAL A 242 -4.20 -20.90 -10.36
CA VAL A 242 -3.18 -21.57 -11.18
C VAL A 242 -1.90 -20.79 -11.08
N THR A 243 -0.79 -21.47 -10.79
CA THR A 243 0.54 -20.85 -10.73
C THR A 243 1.35 -21.25 -11.94
N VAL A 244 1.89 -20.26 -12.63
CA VAL A 244 2.72 -20.44 -13.82
C VAL A 244 4.18 -20.37 -13.39
N LYS A 245 5.04 -21.19 -13.99
CA LYS A 245 6.49 -21.22 -13.67
C LYS A 245 7.20 -19.94 -14.07
N ASP A 246 6.77 -19.34 -15.20
CA ASP A 246 7.35 -18.10 -15.74
C ASP A 246 6.25 -17.04 -15.89
N SER A 247 6.48 -15.87 -15.32
CA SER A 247 5.56 -14.74 -15.39
C SER A 247 5.33 -14.22 -16.82
N GLU A 248 6.28 -14.42 -17.74
CA GLU A 248 6.13 -14.02 -19.14
C GLU A 248 5.06 -14.87 -19.86
N MET A 249 4.81 -16.09 -19.39
CA MET A 249 3.82 -17.00 -19.96
C MET A 249 2.40 -16.78 -19.45
N ILE A 250 2.17 -15.89 -18.50
CA ILE A 250 0.85 -15.65 -17.89
C ILE A 250 -0.22 -15.37 -18.95
N THR A 251 0.04 -14.45 -19.87
CA THR A 251 -0.93 -14.05 -20.89
C THR A 251 -1.30 -15.21 -21.82
N GLU A 252 -0.32 -16.03 -22.19
CA GLU A 252 -0.55 -17.21 -23.01
C GLU A 252 -1.36 -18.26 -22.23
N MET A 253 -1.03 -18.51 -20.97
CA MET A 253 -1.74 -19.47 -20.13
C MET A 253 -3.18 -19.02 -19.85
N ILE A 254 -3.44 -17.73 -19.64
CA ILE A 254 -4.81 -17.17 -19.56
C ILE A 254 -5.60 -17.53 -20.83
N SER A 255 -5.01 -17.33 -22.00
CA SER A 255 -5.67 -17.65 -23.28
C SER A 255 -5.95 -19.15 -23.43
N ARG A 256 -4.99 -20.01 -23.08
CA ARG A 256 -5.13 -21.47 -23.17
C ARG A 256 -6.17 -22.00 -22.19
N ILE A 257 -6.13 -21.56 -20.91
CA ILE A 257 -7.12 -21.95 -19.89
C ILE A 257 -8.50 -21.45 -20.28
N GLY A 258 -8.62 -20.20 -20.74
CA GLY A 258 -9.87 -19.64 -21.22
C GLY A 258 -10.44 -20.40 -22.42
N GLY A 259 -9.59 -20.81 -23.35
CA GLY A 259 -9.97 -21.68 -24.49
C GLY A 259 -10.49 -23.05 -24.05
N PHE A 260 -9.83 -23.68 -23.08
CA PHE A 260 -10.26 -24.95 -22.48
C PHE A 260 -11.64 -24.82 -21.79
N LEU A 261 -11.78 -23.80 -20.94
CA LEU A 261 -13.04 -23.57 -20.21
C LEU A 261 -14.21 -23.22 -21.12
N LYS A 262 -13.95 -22.52 -22.23
CA LYS A 262 -14.96 -22.22 -23.24
C LYS A 262 -15.52 -23.50 -23.90
N GLY A 263 -14.72 -24.55 -24.01
CA GLY A 263 -15.16 -25.86 -24.50
C GLY A 263 -15.84 -26.73 -23.43
N LEU A 264 -15.54 -26.46 -22.13
CA LEU A 264 -16.04 -27.27 -21.02
C LEU A 264 -17.35 -26.75 -20.42
N ILE A 265 -17.56 -25.43 -20.40
CA ILE A 265 -18.69 -24.78 -19.73
C ILE A 265 -19.75 -24.39 -20.76
N ASP A 266 -20.97 -24.95 -20.59
CA ASP A 266 -22.12 -24.51 -21.36
C ASP A 266 -22.56 -23.10 -20.90
N ARG A 267 -22.66 -22.18 -21.86
CA ARG A 267 -23.07 -20.79 -21.61
C ARG A 267 -24.45 -20.64 -20.95
N ASN A 268 -25.32 -21.63 -21.11
CA ASN A 268 -26.64 -21.63 -20.49
C ASN A 268 -26.57 -22.02 -19.00
N LEU A 269 -25.55 -22.77 -18.60
CA LEU A 269 -25.39 -23.26 -17.23
C LEU A 269 -24.45 -22.40 -16.37
N GLY A 270 -23.64 -21.54 -16.99
CA GLY A 270 -22.72 -20.71 -16.28
C GLY A 270 -21.75 -19.94 -17.18
N GLY A 271 -20.72 -19.42 -16.57
CA GLY A 271 -19.63 -18.73 -17.25
C GLY A 271 -18.34 -18.79 -16.47
N PHE A 272 -17.31 -18.19 -17.00
CA PHE A 272 -16.00 -18.13 -16.36
C PHE A 272 -15.30 -16.80 -16.63
N ASP A 273 -14.39 -16.45 -15.76
CA ASP A 273 -13.41 -15.39 -15.93
C ASP A 273 -12.01 -15.94 -15.64
N VAL A 274 -11.03 -15.53 -16.44
CA VAL A 274 -9.62 -15.92 -16.25
C VAL A 274 -8.78 -14.65 -16.29
N SER A 275 -8.20 -14.31 -15.17
CA SER A 275 -7.44 -13.08 -14.99
C SER A 275 -6.14 -13.33 -14.24
N SER A 276 -5.15 -12.47 -14.40
CA SER A 276 -3.94 -12.55 -13.60
C SER A 276 -4.05 -11.67 -12.35
N ASN A 277 -3.37 -12.11 -11.30
CA ASN A 277 -3.24 -11.29 -10.08
C ASN A 277 -2.55 -9.94 -10.38
N ASN A 278 -1.66 -9.90 -11.37
CA ASN A 278 -0.97 -8.68 -11.80
C ASN A 278 -1.95 -7.66 -12.42
N GLN A 279 -2.98 -8.11 -13.14
CA GLN A 279 -4.00 -7.22 -13.72
C GLN A 279 -4.82 -6.53 -12.62
N TRP A 280 -5.16 -7.24 -11.55
CA TRP A 280 -5.81 -6.64 -10.37
C TRP A 280 -4.91 -5.61 -9.69
N GLN A 281 -3.62 -5.91 -9.56
CA GLN A 281 -2.66 -4.95 -9.00
C GLN A 281 -2.50 -3.70 -9.86
N GLU A 282 -2.46 -3.86 -11.18
CA GLU A 282 -2.43 -2.72 -12.11
C GLU A 282 -3.67 -1.86 -11.96
N TYR A 283 -4.84 -2.47 -11.90
CA TYR A 283 -6.11 -1.76 -11.68
C TYR A 283 -6.14 -1.02 -10.33
N GLU A 284 -5.73 -1.67 -9.24
CA GLU A 284 -5.62 -1.02 -7.92
C GLU A 284 -4.61 0.13 -7.94
N ASN A 285 -3.46 -0.05 -8.59
CA ASN A 285 -2.44 0.99 -8.74
C ASN A 285 -2.95 2.17 -9.57
N GLU A 286 -3.72 1.92 -10.62
CA GLU A 286 -4.38 2.98 -11.41
C GLU A 286 -5.38 3.75 -10.57
N GLN A 287 -6.25 3.07 -9.81
CA GLN A 287 -7.19 3.72 -8.91
C GLN A 287 -6.49 4.57 -7.85
N MET A 288 -5.44 4.04 -7.20
CA MET A 288 -4.62 4.80 -6.26
C MET A 288 -3.99 6.03 -6.91
N THR A 289 -3.57 5.91 -8.16
CA THR A 289 -2.99 7.02 -8.91
C THR A 289 -4.04 8.12 -9.18
N VAL A 290 -5.27 7.74 -9.57
CA VAL A 290 -6.38 8.69 -9.76
C VAL A 290 -6.72 9.41 -8.45
N ILE A 291 -6.83 8.69 -7.34
CA ILE A 291 -7.06 9.27 -6.01
C ILE A 291 -5.92 10.24 -5.66
N GLY A 292 -4.67 9.85 -5.92
CA GLY A 292 -3.49 10.71 -5.72
C GLY A 292 -3.52 11.98 -6.54
N LEU A 293 -3.95 11.91 -7.79
CA LEU A 293 -4.11 13.09 -8.66
C LEU A 293 -5.19 14.04 -8.15
N VAL A 294 -6.33 13.51 -7.68
CA VAL A 294 -7.41 14.33 -7.11
C VAL A 294 -6.94 15.03 -5.84
N LEU A 295 -6.38 14.29 -4.90
CA LEU A 295 -5.89 14.83 -3.63
C LEU A 295 -4.70 15.77 -3.86
N GLY A 296 -3.79 15.42 -4.77
CA GLY A 296 -2.69 16.28 -5.21
C GLY A 296 -3.17 17.59 -5.86
N GLY A 297 -4.25 17.53 -6.63
CA GLY A 297 -4.91 18.71 -7.19
C GLY A 297 -5.44 19.64 -6.12
N ILE A 298 -6.10 19.13 -5.09
CA ILE A 298 -6.59 19.92 -3.94
C ILE A 298 -5.42 20.58 -3.20
N ALA A 299 -4.35 19.82 -2.97
CA ALA A 299 -3.16 20.34 -2.32
C ALA A 299 -2.45 21.41 -3.18
N ALA A 300 -2.42 21.24 -4.50
CA ALA A 300 -1.87 22.23 -5.43
C ALA A 300 -2.66 23.54 -5.38
N ILE A 301 -4.00 23.50 -5.31
CA ILE A 301 -4.83 24.70 -5.12
C ILE A 301 -4.48 25.39 -3.81
N SER A 302 -4.33 24.62 -2.72
CA SER A 302 -3.90 25.16 -1.41
C SER A 302 -2.55 25.86 -1.47
N LEU A 303 -1.58 25.26 -2.18
CA LEU A 303 -0.25 25.84 -2.42
C LEU A 303 -0.32 27.11 -3.28
N LEU A 304 -1.18 27.15 -4.29
CA LEU A 304 -1.41 28.36 -5.12
C LEU A 304 -1.96 29.51 -4.27
N VAL A 305 -2.95 29.23 -3.42
CA VAL A 305 -3.52 30.24 -2.50
C VAL A 305 -2.43 30.74 -1.53
N GLY A 306 -1.62 29.83 -0.97
CA GLY A 306 -0.46 30.19 -0.15
C GLY A 306 0.57 31.05 -0.90
N GLY A 307 0.85 30.71 -2.15
CA GLY A 307 1.74 31.48 -3.04
C GLY A 307 1.23 32.91 -3.34
N ILE A 308 -0.06 33.07 -3.58
CA ILE A 308 -0.69 34.40 -3.71
C ILE A 308 -0.53 35.19 -2.42
N GLY A 309 -0.67 34.51 -1.25
CA GLY A 309 -0.39 35.11 0.05
C GLY A 309 1.03 35.65 0.16
N ILE A 310 2.03 34.86 -0.31
CA ILE A 310 3.44 35.31 -0.36
C ILE A 310 3.57 36.53 -1.23
N MET A 311 3.03 36.50 -2.44
CA MET A 311 3.10 37.63 -3.37
C MET A 311 2.53 38.90 -2.78
N ASN A 312 1.37 38.82 -2.11
CA ASN A 312 0.74 39.98 -1.46
C ASN A 312 1.60 40.54 -0.31
N ILE A 313 2.16 39.67 0.52
CA ILE A 313 3.04 40.05 1.63
C ILE A 313 4.31 40.69 1.11
N MET A 314 4.91 40.13 0.05
CA MET A 314 6.09 40.72 -0.58
C MET A 314 5.81 42.07 -1.20
N LEU A 315 4.64 42.31 -1.84
CA LEU A 315 4.23 43.60 -2.37
C LEU A 315 4.14 44.64 -1.26
N VAL A 316 3.53 44.30 -0.12
CA VAL A 316 3.49 45.21 1.06
C VAL A 316 4.89 45.46 1.61
N THR A 317 5.75 44.45 1.63
CA THR A 317 7.16 44.64 2.05
C THR A 317 7.93 45.58 1.13
N VAL A 318 7.69 45.51 -0.19
CA VAL A 318 8.30 46.40 -1.16
C VAL A 318 7.85 47.86 -0.92
N THR A 319 6.53 48.09 -0.67
CA THR A 319 6.03 49.44 -0.38
C THR A 319 6.59 50.00 0.92
N GLU A 320 6.68 49.22 2.00
CA GLU A 320 7.27 49.63 3.26
C GLU A 320 8.78 49.94 3.19
N ARG A 321 9.49 49.28 2.24
CA ARG A 321 10.94 49.48 2.02
C ARG A 321 11.25 50.37 0.82
N THR A 322 10.28 51.07 0.29
CA THR A 322 10.45 51.93 -0.90
C THR A 322 11.63 52.88 -0.77
N ARG A 323 11.77 53.58 0.35
CA ARG A 323 12.88 54.53 0.60
C ARG A 323 14.24 53.82 0.67
N GLU A 324 14.34 52.70 1.31
CA GLU A 324 15.58 51.88 1.39
C GLU A 324 16.03 51.43 -0.03
N ILE A 325 15.08 50.93 -0.83
CA ILE A 325 15.33 50.52 -2.21
C ILE A 325 15.76 51.72 -3.07
N GLY A 326 15.11 52.86 -2.87
CA GLY A 326 15.45 54.10 -3.53
C GLY A 326 16.87 54.59 -3.23
N ILE A 327 17.29 54.59 -1.99
CA ILE A 327 18.67 54.93 -1.58
C ILE A 327 19.66 53.98 -2.26
N ARG A 328 19.43 52.65 -2.21
CA ARG A 328 20.33 51.69 -2.87
C ARG A 328 20.44 51.94 -4.38
N ARG A 329 19.32 52.26 -5.03
CA ARG A 329 19.28 52.56 -6.46
C ARG A 329 20.01 53.88 -6.78
N ALA A 330 19.89 54.90 -5.89
CA ALA A 330 20.56 56.18 -6.04
C ALA A 330 22.10 56.08 -5.96
N ILE A 331 22.61 55.17 -5.10
CA ILE A 331 24.06 54.90 -4.97
C ILE A 331 24.57 53.87 -5.99
N GLY A 332 23.78 53.51 -7.03
CA GLY A 332 24.24 52.72 -8.18
C GLY A 332 23.97 51.19 -8.11
N ALA A 333 23.12 50.71 -7.21
CA ALA A 333 22.78 49.29 -7.18
C ALA A 333 22.08 48.84 -8.47
N GLN A 334 22.56 47.74 -9.07
CA GLN A 334 21.96 47.11 -10.25
C GLN A 334 20.56 46.58 -9.95
N ARG A 335 19.66 46.64 -10.93
CA ARG A 335 18.31 46.06 -10.82
C ARG A 335 18.33 44.57 -10.48
N SER A 336 19.23 43.81 -11.12
CA SER A 336 19.44 42.39 -10.86
C SER A 336 19.77 42.05 -9.39
N SER A 337 20.52 42.93 -8.72
CA SER A 337 20.87 42.76 -7.32
C SER A 337 19.67 42.91 -6.39
N ILE A 338 18.74 43.81 -6.72
CA ILE A 338 17.48 44.00 -5.97
C ILE A 338 16.56 42.82 -6.22
N VAL A 339 16.40 42.38 -7.48
CA VAL A 339 15.60 41.19 -7.83
C VAL A 339 16.14 39.97 -7.09
N ALA A 340 17.44 39.72 -7.17
CA ALA A 340 18.07 38.59 -6.47
C ALA A 340 17.83 38.60 -4.96
N GLN A 341 17.89 39.76 -4.31
CA GLN A 341 17.64 39.90 -2.89
C GLN A 341 16.20 39.47 -2.52
N PHE A 342 15.19 39.98 -3.24
CA PHE A 342 13.80 39.64 -2.95
C PHE A 342 13.47 38.16 -3.29
N LEU A 343 14.08 37.61 -4.35
CA LEU A 343 13.93 36.18 -4.68
C LEU A 343 14.54 35.27 -3.61
N VAL A 344 15.71 35.61 -3.09
CA VAL A 344 16.33 34.87 -1.99
C VAL A 344 15.46 34.97 -0.73
N GLU A 345 14.88 36.16 -0.43
CA GLU A 345 13.98 36.31 0.73
C GLU A 345 12.73 35.44 0.59
N ALA A 346 12.07 35.43 -0.59
CA ALA A 346 10.93 34.59 -0.87
C ALA A 346 11.27 33.09 -0.83
N GLY A 347 12.38 32.69 -1.47
CA GLY A 347 12.88 31.33 -1.46
C GLY A 347 13.21 30.82 -0.06
N MET A 348 13.78 31.66 0.80
CA MET A 348 14.05 31.29 2.20
C MET A 348 12.78 31.10 3.03
N LEU A 349 11.80 32.00 2.89
CA LEU A 349 10.50 31.86 3.57
C LEU A 349 9.84 30.54 3.21
N CYS A 350 9.82 30.23 1.90
CA CYS A 350 9.25 28.99 1.40
C CYS A 350 10.10 27.76 1.80
N GLY A 351 11.42 27.87 1.78
CA GLY A 351 12.32 26.81 2.22
C GLY A 351 12.10 26.42 3.69
N ILE A 352 11.97 27.43 4.58
CA ILE A 352 11.65 27.20 5.99
C ILE A 352 10.27 26.54 6.12
N GLY A 353 9.26 27.05 5.41
CA GLY A 353 7.92 26.45 5.36
C GLY A 353 7.94 25.02 4.85
N GLY A 354 8.77 24.74 3.82
CA GLY A 354 8.99 23.42 3.28
C GLY A 354 9.61 22.45 4.28
N ILE A 355 10.65 22.86 5.00
CA ILE A 355 11.30 22.04 6.05
C ILE A 355 10.30 21.69 7.16
N VAL A 356 9.55 22.68 7.65
CA VAL A 356 8.50 22.45 8.65
C VAL A 356 7.40 21.55 8.07
N GLY A 357 6.98 21.78 6.82
CA GLY A 357 6.00 20.97 6.12
C GLY A 357 6.41 19.50 5.98
N VAL A 358 7.66 19.25 5.61
CA VAL A 358 8.23 17.90 5.54
C VAL A 358 8.23 17.22 6.92
N ALA A 359 8.66 17.95 7.97
CA ALA A 359 8.68 17.39 9.33
C ALA A 359 7.27 17.02 9.82
N VAL A 360 6.29 17.92 9.63
CA VAL A 360 4.89 17.69 10.00
C VAL A 360 4.25 16.61 9.11
N GLY A 361 4.53 16.61 7.80
CA GLY A 361 4.03 15.60 6.86
C GLY A 361 4.59 14.20 7.16
N THR A 362 5.86 14.12 7.55
CA THR A 362 6.47 12.84 8.01
C THR A 362 5.80 12.33 9.28
N ALA A 363 5.58 13.21 10.26
CA ALA A 363 4.84 12.84 11.47
C ALA A 363 3.41 12.40 11.13
N GLY A 364 2.74 13.12 10.22
CA GLY A 364 1.40 12.77 9.74
C GLY A 364 1.34 11.40 9.06
N SER A 365 2.32 11.07 8.19
CA SER A 365 2.38 9.75 7.53
C SER A 365 2.60 8.60 8.51
N ILE A 366 3.41 8.80 9.55
CA ILE A 366 3.65 7.82 10.62
C ILE A 366 2.38 7.62 11.45
N ILE A 367 1.72 8.71 11.86
CA ILE A 367 0.50 8.66 12.67
C ILE A 367 -0.64 7.98 11.89
N LEU A 368 -0.88 8.38 10.64
CA LEU A 368 -1.92 7.78 9.81
C LEU A 368 -1.60 6.33 9.43
N GLY A 369 -0.33 6.03 9.14
CA GLY A 369 0.13 4.68 8.88
C GLY A 369 -0.16 3.74 10.06
N LYS A 370 0.16 4.17 11.27
CA LYS A 370 -0.14 3.41 12.50
C LYS A 370 -1.64 3.33 12.79
N ALA A 371 -2.37 4.42 12.68
CA ALA A 371 -3.79 4.47 13.04
C ALA A 371 -4.69 3.70 12.07
N MET A 372 -4.42 3.76 10.75
CA MET A 372 -5.28 3.19 9.72
C MET A 372 -4.80 1.81 9.24
N PHE A 373 -3.49 1.60 9.16
CA PHE A 373 -2.87 0.42 8.53
C PHE A 373 -2.00 -0.38 9.49
N GLN A 374 -1.84 0.09 10.74
CA GLN A 374 -1.03 -0.55 11.79
C GLN A 374 0.43 -0.78 11.38
N MET A 375 0.95 0.09 10.52
CA MET A 375 2.32 0.04 10.03
C MET A 375 2.98 1.40 10.10
N THR A 376 4.31 1.42 10.24
CA THR A 376 5.09 2.64 10.24
C THR A 376 5.46 3.01 8.80
N ILE A 377 4.82 4.05 8.26
CA ILE A 377 5.07 4.50 6.89
C ILE A 377 6.06 5.68 6.93
N TYR A 378 7.24 5.47 6.36
CA TYR A 378 8.23 6.52 6.15
C TYR A 378 8.15 7.07 4.73
N PRO A 379 8.24 8.42 4.58
CA PRO A 379 8.26 9.02 3.24
C PRO A 379 9.52 8.60 2.48
N PRO A 380 9.38 8.17 1.21
CA PRO A 380 10.52 7.92 0.35
C PRO A 380 11.39 9.18 0.18
N LEU A 381 12.70 9.01 0.05
CA LEU A 381 13.64 10.12 -0.08
C LEU A 381 13.31 11.05 -1.25
N TRP A 382 12.87 10.49 -2.38
CA TRP A 382 12.51 11.27 -3.57
C TRP A 382 11.32 12.21 -3.31
N VAL A 383 10.32 11.78 -2.50
CA VAL A 383 9.16 12.62 -2.12
C VAL A 383 9.62 13.80 -1.27
N THR A 384 10.51 13.54 -0.32
CA THR A 384 11.08 14.58 0.55
C THR A 384 11.84 15.62 -0.26
N VAL A 385 12.70 15.18 -1.18
CA VAL A 385 13.47 16.09 -2.06
C VAL A 385 12.55 16.86 -3.00
N ALA A 386 11.55 16.21 -3.58
CA ALA A 386 10.57 16.84 -4.45
C ALA A 386 9.75 17.91 -3.70
N ALA A 387 9.29 17.63 -2.49
CA ALA A 387 8.53 18.55 -1.66
C ALA A 387 9.34 19.82 -1.30
N LEU A 388 10.61 19.64 -0.89
CA LEU A 388 11.50 20.78 -0.61
C LEU A 388 11.80 21.59 -1.88
N SER A 389 12.07 20.93 -3.00
CA SER A 389 12.33 21.60 -4.27
C SER A 389 11.11 22.38 -4.75
N LEU A 390 9.92 21.81 -4.64
CA LEU A 390 8.65 22.45 -4.98
C LEU A 390 8.42 23.69 -4.11
N SER A 391 8.67 23.58 -2.81
CA SER A 391 8.54 24.69 -1.86
C SER A 391 9.39 25.90 -2.29
N VAL A 392 10.68 25.66 -2.56
CA VAL A 392 11.60 26.73 -2.99
C VAL A 392 11.19 27.29 -4.35
N ALA A 393 10.81 26.44 -5.31
CA ALA A 393 10.34 26.84 -6.63
C ALA A 393 9.10 27.75 -6.57
N LEU A 394 8.13 27.43 -5.70
CA LEU A 394 6.96 28.27 -5.45
C LEU A 394 7.36 29.64 -4.88
N GLY A 395 8.29 29.68 -3.94
CA GLY A 395 8.83 30.92 -3.39
C GLY A 395 9.44 31.82 -4.46
N ILE A 396 10.22 31.25 -5.35
CA ILE A 396 10.81 31.97 -6.49
C ILE A 396 9.70 32.44 -7.44
N LEU A 397 8.76 31.57 -7.83
CA LEU A 397 7.70 31.87 -8.77
C LEU A 397 6.84 33.07 -8.31
N PHE A 398 6.33 33.00 -7.07
CA PHE A 398 5.48 34.07 -6.53
C PHE A 398 6.28 35.29 -6.04
N GLY A 399 7.60 35.14 -5.83
CA GLY A 399 8.52 36.25 -5.52
C GLY A 399 8.94 37.08 -6.73
N VAL A 400 8.87 36.51 -7.97
CA VAL A 400 9.35 37.24 -9.21
C VAL A 400 8.62 38.54 -9.43
N TYR A 401 7.30 38.56 -9.38
CA TYR A 401 6.53 39.79 -9.66
C TYR A 401 6.82 40.90 -8.66
N PRO A 402 6.77 40.72 -7.33
CA PRO A 402 7.18 41.74 -6.36
C PRO A 402 8.62 42.19 -6.54
N ALA A 403 9.55 41.28 -6.80
CA ALA A 403 10.96 41.58 -6.99
C ALA A 403 11.20 42.50 -8.22
N ILE A 404 10.54 42.19 -9.33
CA ILE A 404 10.61 43.06 -10.54
C ILE A 404 10.01 44.45 -10.23
N LYS A 405 8.85 44.53 -9.56
CA LYS A 405 8.22 45.78 -9.18
C LYS A 405 9.15 46.64 -8.31
N ALA A 406 9.80 46.01 -7.29
CA ALA A 406 10.80 46.68 -6.45
C ALA A 406 11.98 47.23 -7.27
N SER A 407 12.49 46.49 -8.24
CA SER A 407 13.64 46.85 -9.03
C SER A 407 13.37 48.02 -10.01
N ARG A 408 12.10 48.28 -10.33
CA ARG A 408 11.67 49.36 -11.26
C ARG A 408 11.39 50.70 -10.57
N LEU A 409 11.43 50.76 -9.24
CA LEU A 409 11.23 52.00 -8.48
C LEU A 409 12.26 53.06 -8.91
N GLN A 410 11.75 54.27 -9.20
CA GLN A 410 12.60 55.41 -9.54
C GLN A 410 13.18 56.01 -8.25
N PRO A 411 14.50 56.28 -8.19
CA PRO A 411 15.12 56.82 -6.98
C PRO A 411 14.50 58.12 -6.47
N VAL A 412 14.10 59.00 -7.40
CA VAL A 412 13.51 60.29 -7.06
C VAL A 412 12.11 60.15 -6.41
N GLU A 413 11.29 59.28 -6.97
CA GLU A 413 9.94 59.00 -6.40
C GLU A 413 10.04 58.25 -5.07
N ALA A 414 10.98 57.31 -4.96
CA ALA A 414 11.19 56.52 -3.77
C ALA A 414 11.74 57.34 -2.57
N LEU A 415 12.46 58.42 -2.82
CA LEU A 415 12.95 59.32 -1.79
C LEU A 415 11.91 60.35 -1.35
N ARG A 416 10.88 60.60 -2.19
CA ARG A 416 9.74 61.49 -1.85
C ARG A 416 8.59 60.80 -1.13
N ALA A 417 8.58 59.47 -1.16
CA ALA A 417 7.57 58.68 -0.42
C ALA A 417 7.83 58.80 1.08
N GLU A 418 6.86 59.34 1.82
CA GLU A 418 6.82 59.34 3.29
C GLU A 418 6.58 57.98 3.90
#